data_3ea707b77d024071573ed2ba9f28fb04
#
_entry.id   3ea707b77d024071573ed2ba9f28fb04
#
_cell.length_a   1.000
_cell.length_b   1.000
_cell.length_c   1.000
_cell.angle_alpha   90.00
_cell.angle_beta   90.00
_cell.angle_gamma   90.00
#
_symmetry.space_group_name_H-M   'P 1'
#
loop_
_entity.id
_entity.type
_entity.pdbx_description
1 polymer ?
#
loop_
_entity_poly.entity_id
_entity_poly.type
_entity_poly.pdbx_seq_one_letter_code
_entity_poly.pdbx_strand_id
1 'polypeptide(L)'
;MNKTEKKIQQLELQIVEQKVTREKELLITEMKKIGIEKLPYSYSALKQFIDPETMDFHYNKHYKGYVDKLNDALSKKKYGDLELEQIIKTISRFDKTIRNNAGGAFNHALFWNMLSPEPKKLKGELYKKIVKEFGSFVSFKKKFEEIAKERFGSGWVWLVLTGRNTLKIMSTPNQDNPLMNIIEGGGFPLLGLDLWEHAYYLKYKNKRDEYISNFWKVVNWDFVSKLYEMKVETKLLESVQFKKLLSEAKSESCSTTDNEFYRTLFNTNEGI
;
A
#
# COMPACT_ATOMS: atom_id res chain seq x y z
N MET A 1 -10.25 -25.53 -26.83
CA MET A 1 -8.87 -24.98 -26.81
C MET A 1 -7.93 -26.03 -27.40
N ASN A 2 -7.22 -25.70 -28.46
CA ASN A 2 -6.26 -26.63 -29.08
C ASN A 2 -4.92 -26.63 -28.27
N LYS A 3 -4.03 -27.61 -28.61
CA LYS A 3 -2.76 -27.80 -27.88
C LYS A 3 -1.84 -26.59 -27.94
N THR A 4 -1.92 -25.79 -29.01
CA THR A 4 -1.14 -24.57 -29.24
C THR A 4 -1.66 -23.43 -28.37
N GLU A 5 -2.98 -23.24 -28.27
CA GLU A 5 -3.59 -22.22 -27.40
C GLU A 5 -3.26 -22.45 -25.92
N LYS A 6 -3.28 -23.73 -25.47
CA LYS A 6 -2.88 -24.05 -24.08
C LYS A 6 -1.42 -23.72 -23.82
N LYS A 7 -0.52 -23.97 -24.78
CA LYS A 7 0.90 -23.67 -24.64
C LYS A 7 1.19 -22.15 -24.63
N ILE A 8 0.47 -21.39 -25.46
CA ILE A 8 0.56 -19.94 -25.46
C ILE A 8 0.11 -19.38 -24.12
N GLN A 9 -1.05 -19.79 -23.62
CA GLN A 9 -1.59 -19.37 -22.33
C GLN A 9 -0.65 -19.71 -21.16
N GLN A 10 0.03 -20.85 -21.22
CA GLN A 10 1.01 -21.24 -20.20
C GLN A 10 2.29 -20.38 -20.26
N LEU A 11 2.75 -20.01 -21.46
CA LEU A 11 3.89 -19.10 -21.63
C LEU A 11 3.57 -17.68 -21.19
N GLU A 12 2.39 -17.19 -21.53
CA GLU A 12 1.92 -15.87 -21.07
C GLU A 12 1.85 -15.81 -19.53
N LEU A 13 1.33 -16.88 -18.88
CA LEU A 13 1.30 -16.99 -17.44
C LEU A 13 2.72 -16.96 -16.82
N GLN A 14 3.67 -17.71 -17.40
CA GLN A 14 5.06 -17.70 -16.93
C GLN A 14 5.73 -16.34 -17.08
N ILE A 15 5.48 -15.63 -18.18
CA ILE A 15 6.00 -14.26 -18.40
C ILE A 15 5.45 -13.30 -17.36
N VAL A 16 4.14 -13.37 -17.08
CA VAL A 16 3.49 -12.55 -16.06
C VAL A 16 4.04 -12.87 -14.66
N GLU A 17 4.21 -14.16 -14.33
CA GLU A 17 4.81 -14.62 -13.07
C GLU A 17 6.24 -14.10 -12.87
N GLN A 18 7.08 -14.21 -13.91
CA GLN A 18 8.47 -13.72 -13.86
C GLN A 18 8.51 -12.20 -13.71
N LYS A 19 7.67 -11.48 -14.45
CA LYS A 19 7.58 -10.02 -14.39
C LYS A 19 7.12 -9.55 -13.00
N VAL A 20 6.05 -10.15 -12.46
CA VAL A 20 5.54 -9.84 -11.11
C VAL A 20 6.56 -10.19 -10.03
N THR A 21 7.25 -11.32 -10.16
CA THR A 21 8.30 -11.72 -9.21
C THR A 21 9.46 -10.72 -9.23
N ARG A 22 9.94 -10.33 -10.40
CA ARG A 22 11.03 -9.36 -10.56
C ARG A 22 10.64 -7.96 -10.08
N GLU A 23 9.41 -7.51 -10.35
CA GLU A 23 8.92 -6.21 -9.88
C GLU A 23 8.59 -6.23 -8.38
N LYS A 24 8.10 -7.36 -7.85
CA LYS A 24 8.00 -7.59 -6.40
C LYS A 24 9.37 -7.50 -5.73
N GLU A 25 10.38 -8.18 -6.26
CA GLU A 25 11.73 -8.14 -5.72
C GLU A 25 12.31 -6.72 -5.72
N LEU A 26 12.09 -5.94 -6.76
CA LEU A 26 12.53 -4.54 -6.84
C LEU A 26 11.81 -3.65 -5.81
N LEU A 27 10.48 -3.68 -5.76
CA LEU A 27 9.68 -2.88 -4.81
C LEU A 27 9.80 -3.38 -3.36
N ILE A 28 9.88 -4.70 -3.16
CA ILE A 28 10.05 -5.31 -1.84
C ILE A 28 11.49 -5.10 -1.34
N THR A 29 12.50 -5.04 -2.19
CA THR A 29 13.88 -4.75 -1.76
C THR A 29 13.98 -3.32 -1.22
N GLU A 30 13.22 -2.37 -1.77
CA GLU A 30 13.10 -1.01 -1.24
C GLU A 30 12.28 -0.94 0.07
N MET A 31 11.35 -1.89 0.32
CA MET A 31 10.47 -1.92 1.49
C MET A 31 10.86 -2.96 2.57
N LYS A 32 11.79 -3.88 2.27
CA LYS A 32 12.10 -5.06 3.10
C LYS A 32 12.95 -4.79 4.34
N LYS A 33 13.67 -3.70 4.37
CA LYS A 33 14.56 -3.41 5.50
C LYS A 33 13.83 -2.50 6.47
N ILE A 34 13.79 -2.89 7.73
CA ILE A 34 13.54 -1.95 8.81
C ILE A 34 14.79 -1.07 8.92
N GLY A 35 14.97 -0.27 7.90
CA GLY A 35 16.06 0.65 7.71
C GLY A 35 15.53 1.99 7.23
N ILE A 36 16.42 2.98 7.17
CA ILE A 36 16.09 4.30 6.63
C ILE A 36 16.32 4.25 5.13
N GLU A 37 15.24 4.28 4.36
CA GLU A 37 15.32 4.41 2.91
C GLU A 37 15.82 5.81 2.54
N LYS A 38 16.71 5.89 1.55
CA LYS A 38 17.18 7.18 1.04
C LYS A 38 16.04 7.91 0.33
N LEU A 39 15.96 9.24 0.54
CA LEU A 39 15.07 10.06 -0.27
C LEU A 39 15.44 9.94 -1.75
N PRO A 40 14.47 9.76 -2.66
CA PRO A 40 14.74 9.69 -4.10
C PRO A 40 15.04 11.07 -4.72
N TYR A 41 15.07 12.14 -3.92
CA TYR A 41 15.31 13.53 -4.32
C TYR A 41 16.01 14.30 -3.18
N SER A 42 16.54 15.49 -3.49
CA SER A 42 17.13 16.38 -2.48
C SER A 42 16.07 17.02 -1.58
N TYR A 43 16.45 17.47 -0.38
CA TYR A 43 15.53 18.11 0.57
C TYR A 43 14.84 19.36 0.00
N SER A 44 15.48 20.06 -0.92
CA SER A 44 14.92 21.25 -1.57
C SER A 44 14.07 20.97 -2.81
N ALA A 45 14.06 19.72 -3.29
CA ALA A 45 13.41 19.38 -4.57
C ALA A 45 11.87 19.59 -4.54
N LEU A 46 11.26 19.42 -3.38
CA LEU A 46 9.81 19.61 -3.17
C LEU A 46 9.46 20.96 -2.55
N LYS A 47 10.34 21.97 -2.60
CA LYS A 47 10.17 23.26 -1.92
C LYS A 47 8.86 24.00 -2.21
N GLN A 48 8.25 23.74 -3.35
CA GLN A 48 6.92 24.27 -3.69
C GLN A 48 5.80 23.67 -2.83
N PHE A 49 5.98 22.44 -2.29
CA PHE A 49 5.01 21.73 -1.43
C PHE A 49 5.52 21.58 0.00
N ILE A 50 6.72 21.04 0.19
CA ILE A 50 7.39 20.90 1.50
C ILE A 50 8.67 21.72 1.44
N ASP A 51 8.85 22.68 2.37
CA ASP A 51 10.11 23.41 2.46
C ASP A 51 11.26 22.54 2.98
N PRO A 52 12.53 22.92 2.71
CA PRO A 52 13.69 22.09 3.08
C PRO A 52 13.81 21.84 4.59
N GLU A 53 13.41 22.79 5.43
CA GLU A 53 13.45 22.62 6.89
C GLU A 53 12.42 21.58 7.36
N THR A 54 11.17 21.67 6.86
CA THR A 54 10.15 20.63 7.09
C THR A 54 10.66 19.28 6.61
N MET A 55 11.28 19.20 5.43
CA MET A 55 11.79 17.93 4.88
C MET A 55 12.87 17.33 5.78
N ASP A 56 13.79 18.15 6.29
CA ASP A 56 14.86 17.69 7.20
C ASP A 56 14.27 17.12 8.51
N PHE A 57 13.39 17.87 9.18
CA PHE A 57 12.75 17.38 10.41
C PHE A 57 11.89 16.14 10.15
N HIS A 58 11.10 16.15 9.09
CA HIS A 58 10.19 15.05 8.74
C HIS A 58 10.94 13.76 8.46
N TYR A 59 12.05 13.84 7.70
CA TYR A 59 12.87 12.68 7.35
C TYR A 59 13.84 12.28 8.48
N ASN A 60 14.68 13.21 8.95
CA ASN A 60 15.78 12.88 9.86
C ASN A 60 15.35 12.77 11.34
N LYS A 61 14.20 13.34 11.74
CA LYS A 61 13.73 13.27 13.12
C LYS A 61 12.51 12.35 13.25
N HIS A 62 11.45 12.60 12.48
CA HIS A 62 10.22 11.82 12.61
C HIS A 62 10.35 10.42 11.99
N TYR A 63 10.65 10.30 10.70
CA TYR A 63 10.79 9.01 10.02
C TYR A 63 11.90 8.16 10.64
N LYS A 64 13.11 8.74 10.77
CA LYS A 64 14.22 8.06 11.43
C LYS A 64 13.86 7.63 12.85
N GLY A 65 13.20 8.50 13.63
CA GLY A 65 12.78 8.20 14.98
C GLY A 65 11.80 7.03 15.07
N TYR A 66 10.89 6.86 14.10
CA TYR A 66 10.01 5.68 14.03
C TYR A 66 10.80 4.40 13.77
N VAL A 67 11.74 4.43 12.82
CA VAL A 67 12.59 3.27 12.49
C VAL A 67 13.46 2.88 13.68
N ASP A 68 14.14 3.82 14.32
CA ASP A 68 15.02 3.57 15.46
C ASP A 68 14.23 2.96 16.65
N LYS A 69 13.07 3.53 16.99
CA LYS A 69 12.20 3.04 18.07
C LYS A 69 11.56 1.69 17.75
N LEU A 70 11.24 1.43 16.49
CA LEU A 70 10.76 0.12 16.07
C LEU A 70 11.83 -0.94 16.28
N ASN A 71 13.05 -0.71 15.78
CA ASN A 71 14.17 -1.64 15.93
C ASN A 71 14.50 -1.91 17.40
N ASP A 72 14.50 -0.86 18.24
CA ASP A 72 14.69 -1.01 19.69
C ASP A 72 13.58 -1.86 20.34
N ALA A 73 12.32 -1.65 19.96
CA ALA A 73 11.19 -2.43 20.51
C ALA A 73 11.22 -3.90 20.07
N LEU A 74 11.59 -4.17 18.81
CA LEU A 74 11.70 -5.53 18.27
C LEU A 74 12.85 -6.29 18.91
N SER A 75 14.01 -5.67 19.09
CA SER A 75 15.18 -6.30 19.71
C SER A 75 14.95 -6.76 21.15
N LYS A 76 14.17 -6.00 21.92
CA LYS A 76 13.83 -6.31 23.30
C LYS A 76 12.89 -7.53 23.47
N LYS A 77 12.10 -7.83 22.43
CA LYS A 77 11.03 -8.86 22.52
C LYS A 77 11.28 -10.12 21.73
N LYS A 78 12.43 -10.25 21.09
CA LYS A 78 12.85 -11.44 20.31
C LYS A 78 11.79 -11.95 19.32
N TYR A 79 11.16 -11.04 18.56
CA TYR A 79 10.16 -11.41 17.55
C TYR A 79 10.75 -12.09 16.30
N GLY A 80 12.08 -12.31 16.25
CA GLY A 80 12.76 -12.86 15.08
C GLY A 80 12.90 -11.84 13.94
N ASP A 81 13.32 -12.34 12.78
CA ASP A 81 13.56 -11.54 11.58
C ASP A 81 12.24 -11.28 10.82
N LEU A 82 11.37 -10.47 11.38
CA LEU A 82 10.11 -10.10 10.75
C LEU A 82 10.29 -8.91 9.80
N GLU A 83 9.83 -9.06 8.58
CA GLU A 83 9.75 -7.98 7.61
C GLU A 83 8.69 -6.94 8.05
N LEU A 84 8.94 -5.66 7.77
CA LEU A 84 8.03 -4.57 8.16
C LEU A 84 6.59 -4.79 7.67
N GLU A 85 6.41 -5.26 6.42
CA GLU A 85 5.09 -5.55 5.87
C GLU A 85 4.37 -6.68 6.63
N GLN A 86 5.11 -7.70 7.10
CA GLN A 86 4.54 -8.78 7.90
C GLN A 86 4.06 -8.27 9.27
N ILE A 87 4.84 -7.39 9.91
CA ILE A 87 4.46 -6.72 11.16
C ILE A 87 3.16 -5.92 10.96
N ILE A 88 3.10 -5.11 9.89
CA ILE A 88 1.92 -4.29 9.56
C ILE A 88 0.68 -5.17 9.34
N LYS A 89 0.79 -6.22 8.53
CA LYS A 89 -0.34 -7.12 8.24
C LYS A 89 -0.85 -7.91 9.44
N THR A 90 -0.02 -8.09 10.45
CA THR A 90 -0.36 -8.84 11.69
C THR A 90 -0.28 -7.97 12.93
N ILE A 91 -0.53 -6.66 12.78
CA ILE A 91 -0.29 -5.65 13.82
C ILE A 91 -1.08 -5.89 15.10
N SER A 92 -2.22 -6.58 15.04
CA SER A 92 -3.03 -6.97 16.20
C SER A 92 -2.28 -7.84 17.21
N ARG A 93 -1.17 -8.48 16.80
CA ARG A 93 -0.32 -9.34 17.66
C ARG A 93 0.71 -8.54 18.45
N PHE A 94 0.82 -7.24 18.21
CA PHE A 94 1.87 -6.39 18.76
C PHE A 94 1.28 -5.31 19.68
N ASP A 95 2.13 -4.82 20.57
CA ASP A 95 1.73 -3.72 21.43
C ASP A 95 1.68 -2.37 20.70
N LYS A 96 1.15 -1.36 21.41
CA LYS A 96 0.99 -0.01 20.90
C LYS A 96 2.31 0.64 20.44
N THR A 97 3.42 0.30 21.10
CA THR A 97 4.74 0.85 20.73
C THR A 97 5.16 0.35 19.36
N ILE A 98 5.07 -0.96 19.12
CA ILE A 98 5.38 -1.56 17.81
C ILE A 98 4.37 -1.06 16.76
N ARG A 99 3.07 -1.05 17.08
CA ARG A 99 2.03 -0.53 16.17
C ARG A 99 2.33 0.88 15.68
N ASN A 100 2.60 1.81 16.59
CA ASN A 100 2.85 3.20 16.22
C ASN A 100 4.15 3.37 15.43
N ASN A 101 5.21 2.69 15.83
CA ASN A 101 6.51 2.86 15.18
C ASN A 101 6.63 2.09 13.87
N ALA A 102 6.05 0.89 13.76
CA ALA A 102 5.95 0.16 12.50
C ALA A 102 5.07 0.91 11.49
N GLY A 103 3.91 1.42 11.94
CA GLY A 103 3.08 2.27 11.10
C GLY A 103 3.83 3.51 10.63
N GLY A 104 4.52 4.22 11.53
CA GLY A 104 5.32 5.39 11.17
C GLY A 104 6.44 5.07 10.18
N ALA A 105 7.19 3.99 10.40
CA ALA A 105 8.24 3.55 9.48
C ALA A 105 7.68 3.22 8.09
N PHE A 106 6.60 2.44 8.02
CA PHE A 106 5.97 2.05 6.76
C PHE A 106 5.36 3.25 6.01
N ASN A 107 4.57 4.06 6.69
CA ASN A 107 3.86 5.17 6.09
C ASN A 107 4.82 6.18 5.45
N HIS A 108 5.90 6.52 6.15
CA HIS A 108 6.87 7.50 5.66
C HIS A 108 7.75 6.92 4.54
N ALA A 109 8.21 5.66 4.63
CA ALA A 109 8.93 5.01 3.54
C ALA A 109 8.12 5.02 2.24
N LEU A 110 6.82 4.73 2.34
CA LEU A 110 5.91 4.77 1.20
C LEU A 110 5.67 6.21 0.71
N PHE A 111 5.50 7.17 1.64
CA PHE A 111 5.23 8.57 1.34
C PHE A 111 6.32 9.22 0.48
N TRP A 112 7.58 8.97 0.79
CA TRP A 112 8.70 9.54 0.02
C TRP A 112 8.68 9.15 -1.45
N ASN A 113 8.32 7.92 -1.75
CA ASN A 113 8.22 7.41 -3.12
C ASN A 113 6.96 7.89 -3.86
N MET A 114 5.90 8.24 -3.12
CA MET A 114 4.67 8.80 -3.67
C MET A 114 4.81 10.27 -4.11
N LEU A 115 5.93 10.90 -3.83
CA LEU A 115 6.21 12.31 -4.18
C LEU A 115 7.28 12.40 -5.27
N SER A 116 7.17 13.42 -6.12
CA SER A 116 8.15 13.69 -7.18
C SER A 116 8.31 15.20 -7.37
N PRO A 117 9.54 15.70 -7.55
CA PRO A 117 9.78 17.09 -7.98
C PRO A 117 9.30 17.35 -9.41
N GLU A 118 9.17 16.31 -10.24
CA GLU A 118 8.76 16.35 -11.64
C GLU A 118 7.56 15.43 -11.87
N PRO A 119 6.38 15.77 -11.30
CA PRO A 119 5.21 14.91 -11.40
C PRO A 119 4.66 14.87 -12.82
N LYS A 120 4.40 13.69 -13.32
CA LYS A 120 3.71 13.47 -14.58
C LYS A 120 2.21 13.43 -14.39
N LYS A 121 1.45 13.67 -15.46
CA LYS A 121 0.00 13.50 -15.44
C LYS A 121 -0.35 12.02 -15.32
N LEU A 122 -1.31 11.71 -14.45
CA LEU A 122 -1.85 10.36 -14.35
C LEU A 122 -2.48 9.90 -15.66
N LYS A 123 -2.15 8.70 -16.11
CA LYS A 123 -2.66 8.03 -17.30
C LYS A 123 -2.71 6.52 -17.11
N GLY A 124 -3.13 5.76 -18.11
CA GLY A 124 -3.12 4.29 -18.07
C GLY A 124 -4.27 3.71 -17.27
N GLU A 125 -4.08 2.48 -16.76
CA GLU A 125 -5.15 1.69 -16.14
C GLU A 125 -5.65 2.27 -14.82
N LEU A 126 -4.75 2.82 -14.00
CA LEU A 126 -5.17 3.47 -12.76
C LEU A 126 -6.05 4.70 -13.02
N TYR A 127 -5.74 5.51 -14.06
CA TYR A 127 -6.59 6.63 -14.45
C TYR A 127 -7.99 6.16 -14.85
N LYS A 128 -8.08 5.14 -15.71
CA LYS A 128 -9.37 4.56 -16.13
C LYS A 128 -10.16 4.03 -14.93
N LYS A 129 -9.46 3.37 -14.00
CA LYS A 129 -10.07 2.83 -12.78
C LYS A 129 -10.62 3.92 -11.88
N ILE A 130 -9.87 5.01 -11.68
CA ILE A 130 -10.30 6.18 -10.91
C ILE A 130 -11.54 6.83 -11.57
N VAL A 131 -11.51 7.06 -12.88
CA VAL A 131 -12.66 7.63 -13.59
C VAL A 131 -13.89 6.74 -13.48
N LYS A 132 -13.71 5.42 -13.62
CA LYS A 132 -14.81 4.45 -13.49
C LYS A 132 -15.45 4.49 -12.10
N GLU A 133 -14.68 4.61 -11.02
CA GLU A 133 -15.20 4.48 -9.66
C GLU A 133 -15.61 5.81 -9.02
N PHE A 134 -15.01 6.91 -9.46
CA PHE A 134 -15.28 8.23 -8.89
C PHE A 134 -15.96 9.20 -9.88
N GLY A 135 -16.26 8.74 -11.12
CA GLY A 135 -16.88 9.54 -12.16
C GLY A 135 -15.89 10.40 -12.94
N SER A 136 -14.93 11.04 -12.28
CA SER A 136 -13.86 11.82 -12.90
C SER A 136 -12.65 11.92 -11.97
N PHE A 137 -11.50 12.32 -12.55
CA PHE A 137 -10.30 12.63 -11.74
C PHE A 137 -10.53 13.84 -10.82
N VAL A 138 -11.33 14.80 -11.26
CA VAL A 138 -11.69 15.99 -10.45
C VAL A 138 -12.55 15.57 -9.24
N SER A 139 -13.54 14.72 -9.45
CA SER A 139 -14.39 14.20 -8.38
C SER A 139 -13.59 13.35 -7.39
N PHE A 140 -12.65 12.54 -7.88
CA PHE A 140 -11.71 11.79 -7.04
C PHE A 140 -10.89 12.71 -6.14
N LYS A 141 -10.25 13.75 -6.71
CA LYS A 141 -9.49 14.74 -5.96
C LYS A 141 -10.33 15.41 -4.89
N LYS A 142 -11.51 15.90 -5.27
CA LYS A 142 -12.45 16.55 -4.35
C LYS A 142 -12.78 15.65 -3.16
N LYS A 143 -13.14 14.38 -3.42
CA LYS A 143 -13.46 13.42 -2.37
C LYS A 143 -12.26 13.10 -1.47
N PHE A 144 -11.06 13.01 -2.03
CA PHE A 144 -9.84 12.79 -1.25
C PHE A 144 -9.55 13.99 -0.33
N GLU A 145 -9.67 15.20 -0.84
CA GLU A 145 -9.49 16.43 -0.07
C GLU A 145 -10.55 16.59 1.05
N GLU A 146 -11.81 16.25 0.77
CA GLU A 146 -12.89 16.26 1.77
C GLU A 146 -12.55 15.32 2.94
N ILE A 147 -12.22 14.07 2.67
CA ILE A 147 -11.84 13.08 3.69
C ILE A 147 -10.58 13.50 4.44
N ALA A 148 -9.61 14.13 3.74
CA ALA A 148 -8.42 14.68 4.38
C ALA A 148 -8.76 15.81 5.36
N LYS A 149 -9.64 16.72 4.99
CA LYS A 149 -10.09 17.85 5.84
C LYS A 149 -10.91 17.39 7.05
N GLU A 150 -11.76 16.37 6.86
CA GLU A 150 -12.58 15.78 7.92
C GLU A 150 -11.75 15.02 8.97
N ARG A 151 -10.51 14.61 8.64
CA ARG A 151 -9.64 13.94 9.61
C ARG A 151 -9.29 14.87 10.76
N PHE A 152 -9.96 14.69 11.90
CA PHE A 152 -9.65 15.40 13.13
C PHE A 152 -8.38 14.86 13.80
N GLY A 153 -7.45 15.73 14.16
CA GLY A 153 -6.17 15.35 14.75
C GLY A 153 -5.18 14.73 13.77
N SER A 154 -4.16 14.10 14.32
CA SER A 154 -3.10 13.46 13.53
C SER A 154 -3.58 12.20 12.84
N GLY A 155 -3.10 11.98 11.63
CA GLY A 155 -3.43 10.80 10.85
C GLY A 155 -3.03 10.93 9.39
N TRP A 156 -3.63 10.09 8.57
CA TRP A 156 -3.36 9.99 7.15
C TRP A 156 -4.65 9.87 6.35
N VAL A 157 -4.62 10.29 5.10
CA VAL A 157 -5.66 9.97 4.12
C VAL A 157 -5.04 9.12 3.01
N TRP A 158 -5.80 8.14 2.50
CA TRP A 158 -5.31 7.11 1.60
C TRP A 158 -6.23 6.89 0.42
N LEU A 159 -5.65 6.64 -0.77
CA LEU A 159 -6.29 5.88 -1.83
C LEU A 159 -5.90 4.41 -1.67
N VAL A 160 -6.88 3.53 -1.57
CA VAL A 160 -6.70 2.12 -1.20
C VAL A 160 -7.25 1.21 -2.30
N LEU A 161 -6.48 0.19 -2.69
CA LEU A 161 -6.97 -0.94 -3.47
C LEU A 161 -7.49 -2.02 -2.52
N THR A 162 -8.79 -2.23 -2.50
CA THR A 162 -9.44 -3.21 -1.62
C THR A 162 -9.22 -4.66 -2.08
N GLY A 163 -9.52 -5.62 -1.22
CA GLY A 163 -9.53 -7.04 -1.55
C GLY A 163 -10.41 -7.39 -2.75
N ARG A 164 -11.49 -6.65 -2.97
CA ARG A 164 -12.44 -6.83 -4.10
C ARG A 164 -12.01 -6.13 -5.39
N ASN A 165 -10.77 -5.67 -5.47
CA ASN A 165 -10.25 -4.91 -6.61
C ASN A 165 -11.03 -3.62 -6.92
N THR A 166 -11.53 -2.94 -5.89
CA THR A 166 -12.14 -1.61 -5.97
C THR A 166 -11.24 -0.57 -5.34
N LEU A 167 -11.38 0.69 -5.74
CA LEU A 167 -10.68 1.80 -5.12
C LEU A 167 -11.56 2.41 -4.02
N LYS A 168 -10.94 2.74 -2.88
CA LYS A 168 -11.59 3.41 -1.75
C LYS A 168 -10.70 4.56 -1.28
N ILE A 169 -11.32 5.65 -0.86
CA ILE A 169 -10.63 6.70 -0.11
C ILE A 169 -11.02 6.55 1.34
N MET A 170 -10.04 6.56 2.24
CA MET A 170 -10.27 6.49 3.68
C MET A 170 -9.21 7.25 4.46
N SER A 171 -9.52 7.63 5.70
CA SER A 171 -8.53 8.16 6.62
C SER A 171 -8.27 7.22 7.78
N THR A 172 -7.06 7.25 8.33
CA THR A 172 -6.65 6.48 9.50
C THR A 172 -6.05 7.41 10.57
N PRO A 173 -6.25 7.12 11.87
CA PRO A 173 -5.69 7.93 12.95
C PRO A 173 -4.20 7.62 13.16
N ASN A 174 -3.48 8.59 13.69
CA ASN A 174 -2.08 8.45 14.10
C ASN A 174 -1.20 7.85 12.99
N GLN A 175 -0.49 6.74 13.26
CA GLN A 175 0.32 6.03 12.28
C GLN A 175 -0.32 4.74 11.77
N ASP A 176 -1.61 4.54 12.01
CA ASP A 176 -2.35 3.44 11.40
C ASP A 176 -2.41 3.59 9.88
N ASN A 177 -2.46 2.47 9.18
CA ASN A 177 -2.60 2.45 7.72
C ASN A 177 -3.54 1.35 7.24
N PRO A 178 -4.06 1.44 6.02
CA PRO A 178 -5.07 0.51 5.48
C PRO A 178 -4.62 -0.96 5.38
N LEU A 179 -3.31 -1.24 5.43
CA LEU A 179 -2.77 -2.60 5.35
C LEU A 179 -2.85 -3.35 6.68
N MET A 180 -3.03 -2.62 7.78
CA MET A 180 -3.14 -3.20 9.13
C MET A 180 -4.41 -4.03 9.28
N ASN A 181 -4.30 -5.24 9.82
CA ASN A 181 -5.42 -6.16 10.02
C ASN A 181 -6.47 -5.70 11.05
N ILE A 182 -6.23 -4.59 11.71
CA ILE A 182 -7.16 -3.92 12.65
C ILE A 182 -8.01 -2.83 11.99
N ILE A 183 -7.76 -2.54 10.70
CA ILE A 183 -8.47 -1.48 9.96
C ILE A 183 -9.58 -2.12 9.12
N GLU A 184 -10.83 -1.87 9.54
CA GLU A 184 -12.00 -2.37 8.83
C GLU A 184 -12.12 -1.78 7.42
N GLY A 185 -12.38 -2.66 6.46
CA GLY A 185 -12.47 -2.27 5.05
C GLY A 185 -11.16 -1.69 4.48
N GLY A 186 -10.04 -2.04 5.08
CA GLY A 186 -8.70 -1.70 4.61
C GLY A 186 -8.32 -2.40 3.31
N GLY A 187 -7.06 -2.35 2.96
CA GLY A 187 -6.50 -2.92 1.75
C GLY A 187 -5.11 -2.36 1.47
N PHE A 188 -4.64 -2.47 0.24
CA PHE A 188 -3.32 -2.01 -0.12
C PHE A 188 -3.30 -0.48 -0.37
N PRO A 189 -2.49 0.32 0.37
CA PRO A 189 -2.38 1.76 0.16
C PRO A 189 -1.63 2.05 -1.13
N LEU A 190 -2.27 2.77 -2.06
CA LEU A 190 -1.69 3.20 -3.33
C LEU A 190 -1.13 4.62 -3.26
N LEU A 191 -1.84 5.53 -2.58
CA LEU A 191 -1.46 6.91 -2.38
C LEU A 191 -1.81 7.31 -0.96
N GLY A 192 -0.92 8.05 -0.29
CA GLY A 192 -1.12 8.56 1.07
C GLY A 192 -0.71 10.02 1.19
N LEU A 193 -1.40 10.76 2.06
CA LEU A 193 -1.01 12.10 2.47
C LEU A 193 -0.94 12.15 3.98
N ASP A 194 0.20 12.57 4.49
CA ASP A 194 0.44 12.81 5.92
C ASP A 194 -0.31 14.05 6.38
N LEU A 195 -1.16 13.90 7.40
CA LEU A 195 -1.95 14.97 7.98
C LEU A 195 -1.50 15.33 9.40
N TRP A 196 -0.36 14.81 9.85
CA TRP A 196 0.30 15.24 11.07
C TRP A 196 0.83 16.68 10.92
N GLU A 197 0.81 17.45 11.96
CA GLU A 197 1.30 18.85 11.93
C GLU A 197 2.77 18.96 11.53
N HIS A 198 3.61 17.99 11.90
CA HIS A 198 5.01 17.97 11.50
C HIS A 198 5.23 17.94 9.97
N ALA A 199 4.25 17.47 9.21
CA ALA A 199 4.35 17.41 7.76
C ALA A 199 4.12 18.76 7.06
N TYR A 200 3.48 19.72 7.75
CA TYR A 200 3.06 20.96 7.06
C TYR A 200 3.20 22.25 7.89
N TYR A 201 3.29 22.17 9.23
CA TYR A 201 3.09 23.35 10.09
C TYR A 201 4.16 24.44 9.90
N LEU A 202 5.42 24.08 9.67
CA LEU A 202 6.47 25.09 9.45
C LEU A 202 6.17 25.99 8.26
N LYS A 203 5.69 25.42 7.16
CA LYS A 203 5.38 26.16 5.93
C LYS A 203 3.97 26.75 5.90
N TYR A 204 2.97 25.97 6.28
CA TYR A 204 1.55 26.34 6.08
C TYR A 204 0.87 26.89 7.35
N LYS A 205 1.47 26.72 8.52
CA LYS A 205 0.88 27.08 9.81
C LYS A 205 -0.50 26.41 9.97
N ASN A 206 -1.53 27.19 10.28
CA ASN A 206 -2.91 26.73 10.39
C ASN A 206 -3.62 26.48 9.05
N LYS A 207 -2.96 26.75 7.91
CA LYS A 207 -3.56 26.63 6.57
C LYS A 207 -3.47 25.19 6.04
N ARG A 208 -4.00 24.23 6.79
CA ARG A 208 -3.97 22.81 6.43
C ARG A 208 -4.65 22.53 5.08
N ASP A 209 -5.70 23.25 4.74
CA ASP A 209 -6.41 23.14 3.46
C ASP A 209 -5.52 23.52 2.27
N GLU A 210 -4.64 24.50 2.43
CA GLU A 210 -3.67 24.87 1.42
C GLU A 210 -2.62 23.77 1.20
N TYR A 211 -2.15 23.14 2.28
CA TYR A 211 -1.27 21.98 2.22
C TYR A 211 -1.92 20.82 1.46
N ILE A 212 -3.17 20.47 1.82
CA ILE A 212 -3.92 19.40 1.16
C ILE A 212 -4.09 19.68 -0.33
N SER A 213 -4.46 20.90 -0.72
CA SER A 213 -4.67 21.26 -2.13
C SER A 213 -3.38 21.32 -2.94
N ASN A 214 -2.25 21.68 -2.31
CA ASN A 214 -0.94 21.70 -2.96
C ASN A 214 -0.32 20.32 -3.17
N PHE A 215 -0.76 19.29 -2.45
CA PHE A 215 -0.27 17.92 -2.56
C PHE A 215 -0.26 17.40 -4.00
N TRP A 216 -1.31 17.69 -4.76
CA TRP A 216 -1.45 17.21 -6.15
C TRP A 216 -0.37 17.70 -7.10
N LYS A 217 0.37 18.75 -6.73
CA LYS A 217 1.47 19.32 -7.53
C LYS A 217 2.75 18.48 -7.46
N VAL A 218 2.81 17.50 -6.56
CA VAL A 218 4.02 16.70 -6.31
C VAL A 218 3.77 15.19 -6.30
N VAL A 219 2.54 14.73 -6.59
CA VAL A 219 2.24 13.29 -6.60
C VAL A 219 2.99 12.58 -7.72
N ASN A 220 3.75 11.56 -7.36
CA ASN A 220 4.45 10.65 -8.27
C ASN A 220 3.47 9.61 -8.87
N TRP A 221 2.72 10.03 -9.88
CA TRP A 221 1.73 9.15 -10.51
C TRP A 221 2.34 7.94 -11.22
N ASP A 222 3.59 8.02 -11.66
CA ASP A 222 4.29 6.86 -12.25
C ASP A 222 4.47 5.77 -11.19
N PHE A 223 4.92 6.13 -9.99
CA PHE A 223 5.06 5.19 -8.87
C PHE A 223 3.71 4.64 -8.42
N VAL A 224 2.70 5.49 -8.23
CA VAL A 224 1.36 5.09 -7.79
C VAL A 224 0.69 4.16 -8.81
N SER A 225 0.85 4.42 -10.12
CA SER A 225 0.34 3.56 -11.19
C SER A 225 1.04 2.20 -11.18
N LYS A 226 2.36 2.18 -11.02
CA LYS A 226 3.14 0.95 -10.94
C LYS A 226 2.73 0.08 -9.74
N LEU A 227 2.50 0.69 -8.56
CA LEU A 227 1.97 -0.01 -7.40
C LEU A 227 0.61 -0.65 -7.69
N TYR A 228 -0.29 0.09 -8.35
CA TYR A 228 -1.61 -0.42 -8.71
C TYR A 228 -1.49 -1.62 -9.66
N GLU A 229 -0.75 -1.49 -10.74
CA GLU A 229 -0.56 -2.53 -11.76
C GLU A 229 0.02 -3.80 -11.14
N MET A 230 1.10 -3.68 -10.37
CA MET A 230 1.72 -4.79 -9.67
C MET A 230 0.75 -5.52 -8.72
N LYS A 231 -0.09 -4.79 -7.97
CA LYS A 231 -1.04 -5.42 -7.04
C LYS A 231 -2.21 -6.08 -7.75
N VAL A 232 -2.65 -5.54 -8.87
CA VAL A 232 -3.69 -6.17 -9.72
C VAL A 232 -3.15 -7.44 -10.36
N GLU A 233 -1.94 -7.43 -10.92
CA GLU A 233 -1.28 -8.60 -11.50
C GLU A 233 -1.07 -9.71 -10.46
N THR A 234 -0.60 -9.36 -9.25
CA THR A 234 -0.45 -10.32 -8.15
C THR A 234 -1.76 -11.04 -7.82
N LYS A 235 -2.86 -10.29 -7.66
CA LYS A 235 -4.19 -10.88 -7.38
C LYS A 235 -4.69 -11.77 -8.51
N LEU A 236 -4.41 -11.38 -9.75
CA LEU A 236 -4.78 -12.20 -10.91
C LEU A 236 -4.06 -13.54 -10.88
N LEU A 237 -2.74 -13.53 -10.61
CA LEU A 237 -1.93 -14.75 -10.49
C LEU A 237 -2.42 -15.65 -9.34
N GLU A 238 -2.66 -15.09 -8.16
CA GLU A 238 -3.21 -15.83 -7.01
C GLU A 238 -4.56 -16.47 -7.37
N SER A 239 -5.44 -15.76 -8.09
CA SER A 239 -6.72 -16.30 -8.56
C SER A 239 -6.56 -17.42 -9.59
N VAL A 240 -5.60 -17.30 -10.51
CA VAL A 240 -5.33 -18.33 -11.54
C VAL A 240 -4.71 -19.58 -10.90
N GLN A 241 -3.76 -19.43 -10.00
CA GLN A 241 -3.15 -20.53 -9.25
C GLN A 241 -4.20 -21.27 -8.42
N PHE A 242 -5.07 -20.53 -7.72
CA PHE A 242 -6.17 -21.13 -6.95
C PHE A 242 -7.13 -21.92 -7.83
N LYS A 243 -7.54 -21.38 -9.00
CA LYS A 243 -8.40 -22.10 -9.95
C LYS A 243 -7.73 -23.35 -10.51
N LYS A 244 -6.41 -23.29 -10.76
CA LYS A 244 -5.62 -24.44 -11.21
C LYS A 244 -5.60 -25.52 -10.14
N LEU A 245 -5.28 -25.18 -8.88
CA LEU A 245 -5.30 -26.10 -7.74
C LEU A 245 -6.68 -26.74 -7.55
N LEU A 246 -7.77 -25.96 -7.69
CA LEU A 246 -9.13 -26.48 -7.63
C LEU A 246 -9.44 -27.46 -8.78
N SER A 247 -8.91 -27.21 -9.98
CA SER A 247 -9.11 -28.11 -11.12
C SER A 247 -8.33 -29.43 -10.96
N GLU A 248 -7.11 -29.34 -10.43
CA GLU A 248 -6.27 -30.53 -10.13
C GLU A 248 -6.90 -31.38 -9.01
N ALA A 249 -7.32 -30.73 -7.91
CA ALA A 249 -8.01 -31.42 -6.81
C ALA A 249 -9.32 -32.08 -7.26
N LYS A 250 -10.07 -31.48 -8.19
CA LYS A 250 -11.27 -32.12 -8.78
C LYS A 250 -10.93 -33.30 -9.69
N SER A 251 -9.81 -33.28 -10.40
CA SER A 251 -9.38 -34.38 -11.25
C SER A 251 -8.88 -35.59 -10.43
N GLU A 252 -8.26 -35.36 -9.28
CA GLU A 252 -7.82 -36.40 -8.36
C GLU A 252 -8.98 -36.98 -7.54
N SER A 253 -10.01 -36.19 -7.20
CA SER A 253 -11.18 -36.68 -6.46
C SER A 253 -12.15 -37.54 -7.27
N CYS A 254 -11.97 -37.63 -8.59
CA CYS A 254 -12.73 -38.56 -9.43
C CYS A 254 -12.27 -40.03 -9.28
N SER A 255 -11.22 -40.28 -8.51
CA SER A 255 -10.66 -41.62 -8.27
C SER A 255 -10.83 -42.14 -6.83
N THR A 256 -11.34 -41.37 -5.88
CA THR A 256 -11.54 -41.85 -4.50
C THR A 256 -12.76 -41.20 -3.82
N THR A 257 -13.63 -42.06 -3.31
CA THR A 257 -14.79 -41.72 -2.48
C THR A 257 -14.33 -41.29 -1.10
N ASP A 258 -14.06 -40.02 -0.91
CA ASP A 258 -13.97 -39.42 0.44
C ASP A 258 -14.39 -37.95 0.46
N ASN A 259 -15.63 -37.75 0.87
CA ASN A 259 -16.39 -36.50 0.83
C ASN A 259 -16.13 -35.60 2.06
N GLU A 260 -15.21 -35.94 2.95
CA GLU A 260 -15.00 -35.21 4.23
C GLU A 260 -13.99 -34.07 4.12
N PHE A 261 -12.97 -34.20 3.29
CA PHE A 261 -11.95 -33.17 3.10
C PHE A 261 -12.52 -31.89 2.49
N TYR A 262 -13.48 -32.02 1.58
CA TYR A 262 -14.13 -30.86 0.95
C TYR A 262 -15.10 -30.10 1.86
N ARG A 263 -15.73 -30.77 2.83
CA ARG A 263 -16.60 -30.07 3.80
C ARG A 263 -15.83 -29.13 4.74
N THR A 264 -14.60 -29.48 5.08
CA THR A 264 -13.76 -28.68 5.99
C THR A 264 -13.23 -27.40 5.33
N LEU A 265 -12.97 -27.42 4.00
CA LEU A 265 -12.48 -26.26 3.25
C LEU A 265 -13.58 -25.21 2.95
N PHE A 266 -14.84 -25.61 2.89
CA PHE A 266 -15.94 -24.72 2.53
C PHE A 266 -16.74 -24.18 3.72
N ASN A 267 -16.55 -24.75 4.91
CA ASN A 267 -17.27 -24.30 6.13
C ASN A 267 -16.56 -23.19 6.93
N THR A 268 -15.46 -22.61 6.43
CA THR A 268 -14.75 -21.52 7.13
C THR A 268 -15.05 -20.12 6.59
N ASN A 269 -16.05 -19.95 5.69
CA ASN A 269 -16.37 -18.65 5.11
C ASN A 269 -17.85 -18.21 5.24
N GLU A 270 -18.64 -18.81 6.13
CA GLU A 270 -19.92 -18.21 6.53
C GLU A 270 -19.90 -17.99 8.06
N GLY A 271 -19.55 -16.78 8.46
CA GLY A 271 -19.66 -16.34 9.86
C GLY A 271 -18.70 -15.23 10.21
N ILE A 272 -19.22 -14.02 10.14
CA ILE A 272 -18.89 -12.71 10.72
C ILE A 272 -18.47 -11.71 9.64
#